data_4c194b663548987eb44f154c7e30c070
#
_entry.id   4c194b663548987eb44f154c7e30c070
#
_cell.length_a   1.000
_cell.length_b   1.000
_cell.length_c   1.000
_cell.angle_alpha   90.00
_cell.angle_beta   90.00
_cell.angle_gamma   90.00
#
_symmetry.space_group_name_H-M   'P 1'
#
loop_
_entity.id
_entity.type
_entity.pdbx_description
1 polymer ?
#
loop_
_entity_poly.entity_id
_entity_poly.type
_entity_poly.pdbx_seq_one_letter_code
_entity_poly.pdbx_strand_id
1 'polypeptide(L)'
;MKTIEGYDVKIFTDNIEENALEQIKELLSIDVFSDKKIRIMPDVHAGAGCVIGFTGDLGDKVIPNIVGVDIGCGMRILNLGKLSEIDYHAFHEHIRGNVPSGMIVREDRFGFKPLVGEEMEIYREAKQLVAELYCYREIKDSGRINKAIGSLGGGNHFIELDKDDKENVYLVIHTGSRNLGKQVADIYQTKAVKHLTDGADEFEETIKRTIEEYKAAGRRSELQSVIKKMRKGHQEAEPRLPAALCYVEGEGREHYLHDMRLCQRWAVLNRKLISLLLMRFFPGVVVKEEFESVHNYISDENIIRKGSISAAEGERCIIPLNMRDGSLLCTGKGNPDWNYSAPHGAGRVLSRTQAYEKITMEDFEASMQGIYSESVNDFTRDESPMVYNPAEEIIANIGDTVSIDTIIRPIFNFKASK
;
A
#
# COMPACT_ATOMS: atom_id res chain seq x y z
N MET A 1 23.31 5.62 -11.60
CA MET A 1 22.17 5.26 -12.49
C MET A 1 22.57 4.09 -13.38
N LYS A 2 21.74 3.03 -13.46
CA LYS A 2 21.98 1.84 -14.30
C LYS A 2 20.91 1.73 -15.40
N THR A 3 21.25 1.06 -16.49
CA THR A 3 20.35 0.71 -17.62
C THR A 3 20.42 -0.78 -17.90
N ILE A 4 19.43 -1.32 -18.59
CA ILE A 4 19.43 -2.72 -19.05
C ILE A 4 19.41 -2.70 -20.57
N GLU A 5 20.43 -3.32 -21.19
CA GLU A 5 20.59 -3.32 -22.64
C GLU A 5 19.39 -3.96 -23.34
N GLY A 6 18.92 -3.35 -24.41
CA GLY A 6 17.76 -3.81 -25.19
C GLY A 6 16.39 -3.35 -24.67
N TYR A 7 16.32 -2.61 -23.55
CA TYR A 7 15.07 -2.16 -22.94
C TYR A 7 15.11 -0.67 -22.55
N ASP A 8 13.96 0.01 -22.57
CA ASP A 8 13.83 1.38 -22.05
C ASP A 8 13.64 1.36 -20.52
N VAL A 9 14.70 0.96 -19.82
CA VAL A 9 14.74 0.83 -18.36
C VAL A 9 15.85 1.71 -17.79
N LYS A 10 15.51 2.52 -16.78
CA LYS A 10 16.47 3.26 -15.96
C LYS A 10 16.26 2.92 -14.49
N ILE A 11 17.38 2.66 -13.79
CA ILE A 11 17.44 2.41 -12.35
C ILE A 11 18.19 3.57 -11.73
N PHE A 12 17.52 4.34 -10.87
CA PHE A 12 18.04 5.60 -10.33
C PHE A 12 18.87 5.42 -9.05
N THR A 13 19.51 4.28 -8.91
CA THR A 13 20.52 4.02 -7.88
C THR A 13 21.64 3.13 -8.44
N ASP A 14 22.81 3.23 -7.85
CA ASP A 14 23.91 2.30 -8.10
C ASP A 14 23.94 1.17 -7.06
N ASN A 15 23.19 1.34 -5.95
CA ASN A 15 23.05 0.36 -4.87
C ASN A 15 21.74 -0.43 -5.02
N ILE A 16 21.77 -1.51 -5.82
CA ILE A 16 20.65 -2.42 -6.01
C ILE A 16 21.05 -3.84 -5.64
N GLU A 17 20.22 -4.50 -4.83
CA GLU A 17 20.41 -5.91 -4.48
C GLU A 17 20.24 -6.83 -5.69
N GLU A 18 21.01 -7.94 -5.73
CA GLU A 18 21.03 -8.89 -6.85
C GLU A 18 19.64 -9.50 -7.12
N ASN A 19 18.93 -9.88 -6.06
CA ASN A 19 17.57 -10.43 -6.15
C ASN A 19 16.56 -9.43 -6.75
N ALA A 20 16.69 -8.14 -6.44
CA ALA A 20 15.86 -7.10 -7.04
C ALA A 20 16.18 -6.91 -8.54
N LEU A 21 17.46 -6.97 -8.89
CA LEU A 21 17.88 -6.90 -10.30
C LEU A 21 17.39 -8.12 -11.10
N GLU A 22 17.41 -9.32 -10.51
CA GLU A 22 16.84 -10.53 -11.12
C GLU A 22 15.34 -10.40 -11.36
N GLN A 23 14.58 -9.89 -10.38
CA GLN A 23 13.14 -9.63 -10.56
C GLN A 23 12.84 -8.64 -11.69
N ILE A 24 13.66 -7.62 -11.86
CA ILE A 24 13.51 -6.68 -13.00
C ILE A 24 13.77 -7.41 -14.32
N LYS A 25 14.81 -8.22 -14.42
CA LYS A 25 15.12 -8.99 -15.63
C LYS A 25 14.01 -10.00 -15.96
N GLU A 26 13.48 -10.70 -14.96
CA GLU A 26 12.34 -11.61 -15.13
C GLU A 26 11.12 -10.87 -15.67
N LEU A 27 10.78 -9.70 -15.11
CA LEU A 27 9.70 -8.85 -15.59
C LEU A 27 9.87 -8.43 -17.05
N LEU A 28 11.10 -8.08 -17.47
CA LEU A 28 11.41 -7.66 -18.83
C LEU A 28 11.39 -8.82 -19.84
N SER A 29 11.50 -10.05 -19.38
CA SER A 29 11.47 -11.25 -20.23
C SER A 29 10.06 -11.58 -20.73
N ILE A 30 9.01 -10.96 -20.19
CA ILE A 30 7.63 -11.15 -20.61
C ILE A 30 7.16 -10.04 -21.54
N ASP A 31 6.33 -10.37 -22.53
CA ASP A 31 5.86 -9.44 -23.58
C ASP A 31 5.10 -8.21 -23.04
N VAL A 32 4.56 -8.30 -21.82
CA VAL A 32 3.80 -7.21 -21.19
C VAL A 32 4.61 -5.93 -21.02
N PHE A 33 5.94 -6.07 -20.78
CA PHE A 33 6.82 -4.94 -20.47
C PHE A 33 8.03 -4.81 -21.38
N SER A 34 8.18 -5.67 -22.38
CA SER A 34 9.36 -5.69 -23.26
C SER A 34 9.56 -4.39 -24.04
N ASP A 35 8.48 -3.67 -24.37
CA ASP A 35 8.47 -2.41 -25.13
C ASP A 35 8.08 -1.19 -24.29
N LYS A 36 7.96 -1.32 -22.97
CA LYS A 36 7.46 -0.27 -22.08
C LYS A 36 8.58 0.57 -21.48
N LYS A 37 8.26 1.83 -21.22
CA LYS A 37 9.13 2.74 -20.48
C LYS A 37 9.04 2.41 -18.99
N ILE A 38 10.13 1.88 -18.43
CA ILE A 38 10.20 1.48 -17.02
C ILE A 38 11.22 2.34 -16.30
N ARG A 39 10.83 2.81 -15.12
CA ARG A 39 11.70 3.60 -14.24
C ARG A 39 11.68 3.02 -12.84
N ILE A 40 12.85 2.76 -12.30
CA ILE A 40 13.03 2.14 -10.98
C ILE A 40 13.62 3.17 -10.02
N MET A 41 12.91 3.42 -8.95
CA MET A 41 13.22 4.46 -7.97
C MET A 41 14.44 4.10 -7.10
N PRO A 42 15.11 5.09 -6.46
CA PRO A 42 16.29 4.85 -5.64
C PRO A 42 16.06 3.93 -4.42
N ASP A 43 14.85 3.87 -3.89
CA ASP A 43 14.44 3.04 -2.76
C ASP A 43 14.10 1.58 -3.14
N VAL A 44 14.55 1.15 -4.33
CA VAL A 44 14.24 -0.17 -4.88
C VAL A 44 14.68 -1.32 -3.97
N HIS A 45 13.76 -2.27 -3.78
CA HIS A 45 14.03 -3.54 -3.11
C HIS A 45 13.10 -4.64 -3.63
N ALA A 46 13.44 -5.90 -3.35
CA ALA A 46 12.65 -7.04 -3.80
C ALA A 46 11.22 -7.01 -3.22
N GLY A 47 10.24 -7.36 -4.05
CA GLY A 47 8.82 -7.40 -3.70
C GLY A 47 8.11 -8.63 -4.25
N ALA A 48 6.85 -8.83 -3.89
CA ALA A 48 6.04 -9.91 -4.44
C ALA A 48 5.68 -9.63 -5.91
N GLY A 49 6.13 -10.47 -6.84
CA GLY A 49 5.85 -10.39 -8.27
C GLY A 49 6.61 -9.32 -9.05
N CYS A 50 7.09 -8.27 -8.38
CA CYS A 50 7.92 -7.21 -8.96
C CYS A 50 8.57 -6.43 -7.84
N VAL A 51 9.67 -5.75 -8.13
CA VAL A 51 10.34 -4.85 -7.19
C VAL A 51 9.39 -3.74 -6.69
N ILE A 52 9.62 -3.27 -5.49
CA ILE A 52 9.06 -2.03 -4.95
C ILE A 52 9.96 -0.88 -5.42
N GLY A 53 9.40 0.30 -5.67
CA GLY A 53 10.08 1.39 -6.37
C GLY A 53 9.89 1.33 -7.89
N PHE A 54 8.89 0.58 -8.38
CA PHE A 54 8.61 0.41 -9.80
C PHE A 54 7.64 1.46 -10.34
N THR A 55 7.94 1.98 -11.54
CA THR A 55 6.98 2.66 -12.40
C THR A 55 7.10 2.18 -13.84
N GLY A 56 5.98 2.08 -14.55
CA GLY A 56 5.97 1.67 -15.95
C GLY A 56 4.67 2.03 -16.64
N ASP A 57 4.71 2.14 -17.97
CA ASP A 57 3.52 2.40 -18.77
C ASP A 57 2.56 1.20 -18.74
N LEU A 58 1.28 1.48 -18.50
CA LEU A 58 0.22 0.50 -18.62
C LEU A 58 -0.11 0.25 -20.10
N GLY A 59 -0.12 -1.02 -20.49
CA GLY A 59 -0.60 -1.45 -21.81
C GLY A 59 -2.04 -1.96 -21.79
N ASP A 60 -2.33 -2.82 -22.75
CA ASP A 60 -3.58 -3.56 -22.88
C ASP A 60 -3.72 -4.73 -21.88
N LYS A 61 -2.64 -5.07 -21.19
CA LYS A 61 -2.54 -6.12 -20.17
C LYS A 61 -2.18 -5.51 -18.82
N VAL A 62 -2.72 -6.05 -17.74
CA VAL A 62 -2.35 -5.64 -16.38
C VAL A 62 -2.06 -6.84 -15.49
N ILE A 63 -0.95 -6.79 -14.78
CA ILE A 63 -0.57 -7.76 -13.76
C ILE A 63 -0.98 -7.19 -12.40
N PRO A 64 -1.99 -7.77 -11.70
CA PRO A 64 -2.46 -7.19 -10.42
C PRO A 64 -1.35 -7.06 -9.36
N ASN A 65 -0.43 -8.02 -9.30
CA ASN A 65 0.71 -7.99 -8.37
C ASN A 65 1.68 -6.81 -8.60
N ILE A 66 1.69 -6.20 -9.79
CA ILE A 66 2.54 -5.03 -10.07
C ILE A 66 1.99 -3.75 -9.45
N VAL A 67 0.71 -3.69 -9.11
CA VAL A 67 0.16 -2.61 -8.27
C VAL A 67 0.47 -2.87 -6.79
N GLY A 68 0.52 -4.14 -6.40
CA GLY A 68 0.73 -4.58 -5.03
C GLY A 68 -0.58 -4.88 -4.30
N VAL A 69 -0.44 -5.52 -3.12
CA VAL A 69 -1.60 -6.01 -2.35
C VAL A 69 -2.27 -4.92 -1.49
N ASP A 70 -1.56 -3.86 -1.12
CA ASP A 70 -2.15 -2.71 -0.41
C ASP A 70 -2.45 -1.59 -1.41
N ILE A 71 -3.47 -1.81 -2.24
CA ILE A 71 -3.92 -0.87 -3.26
C ILE A 71 -4.28 0.46 -2.61
N GLY A 72 -3.74 1.57 -3.14
CA GLY A 72 -4.01 2.92 -2.64
C GLY A 72 -3.35 3.22 -1.30
N CYS A 73 -2.37 2.39 -0.85
CA CYS A 73 -1.54 2.75 0.29
C CYS A 73 -0.88 4.11 0.04
N GLY A 74 -0.79 4.92 1.08
CA GLY A 74 -0.30 6.29 0.95
C GLY A 74 -0.36 7.04 2.26
N MET A 75 0.04 8.28 2.18
CA MET A 75 0.15 9.18 3.33
C MET A 75 -0.80 10.37 3.19
N ARG A 76 -1.40 10.79 4.31
CA ARG A 76 -2.12 12.05 4.44
C ARG A 76 -1.40 12.93 5.43
N ILE A 77 -1.15 14.16 5.03
CA ILE A 77 -0.37 15.15 5.77
C ILE A 77 -1.27 16.35 6.08
N LEU A 78 -1.28 16.78 7.33
CA LEU A 78 -1.95 18.00 7.78
C LEU A 78 -0.94 18.89 8.48
N ASN A 79 -0.70 20.09 7.98
CA ASN A 79 0.07 21.13 8.65
C ASN A 79 -0.83 21.82 9.69
N LEU A 80 -0.55 21.60 10.96
CA LEU A 80 -1.32 22.17 12.07
C LEU A 80 -0.79 23.56 12.51
N GLY A 81 0.30 24.04 11.89
CA GLY A 81 0.97 25.25 12.33
C GLY A 81 1.71 25.06 13.65
N LYS A 82 2.03 26.16 14.32
CA LYS A 82 2.68 26.12 15.63
C LYS A 82 1.65 25.74 16.69
N LEU A 83 1.93 24.68 17.41
CA LEU A 83 1.14 24.26 18.56
C LEU A 83 1.86 24.63 19.86
N SER A 84 1.09 24.88 20.91
CA SER A 84 1.58 24.92 22.29
C SER A 84 2.05 23.52 22.72
N GLU A 85 2.33 23.33 23.97
CA GLU A 85 2.71 22.05 24.54
C GLU A 85 1.67 20.97 24.22
N ILE A 86 2.13 19.80 23.77
CA ILE A 86 1.31 18.64 23.43
C ILE A 86 1.53 17.57 24.50
N ASP A 87 0.46 17.12 25.15
CA ASP A 87 0.51 15.93 25.99
C ASP A 87 0.53 14.67 25.10
N TYR A 88 1.72 14.12 24.86
CA TYR A 88 1.91 12.96 24.00
C TYR A 88 1.26 11.69 24.55
N HIS A 89 1.23 11.51 25.88
CA HIS A 89 0.55 10.36 26.49
C HIS A 89 -0.97 10.45 26.28
N ALA A 90 -1.56 11.62 26.54
CA ALA A 90 -2.97 11.84 26.27
C ALA A 90 -3.30 11.68 24.77
N PHE A 91 -2.42 12.10 23.87
CA PHE A 91 -2.59 11.89 22.43
C PHE A 91 -2.51 10.40 22.04
N HIS A 92 -1.57 9.65 22.64
CA HIS A 92 -1.46 8.19 22.46
C HIS A 92 -2.77 7.49 22.87
N GLU A 93 -3.30 7.81 24.05
CA GLU A 93 -4.58 7.24 24.54
C GLU A 93 -5.77 7.70 23.67
N HIS A 94 -5.73 8.93 23.15
CA HIS A 94 -6.73 9.40 22.20
C HIS A 94 -6.72 8.56 20.91
N ILE A 95 -5.54 8.24 20.35
CA ILE A 95 -5.43 7.36 19.18
C ILE A 95 -6.05 6.00 19.51
N ARG A 96 -5.66 5.37 20.61
CA ARG A 96 -6.17 4.05 21.03
C ARG A 96 -7.69 4.01 21.20
N GLY A 97 -8.27 5.09 21.71
CA GLY A 97 -9.71 5.20 21.92
C GLY A 97 -10.54 5.52 20.68
N ASN A 98 -9.91 5.96 19.59
CA ASN A 98 -10.62 6.42 18.38
C ASN A 98 -10.25 5.66 17.12
N VAL A 99 -9.01 5.17 16.98
CA VAL A 99 -8.47 4.57 15.76
C VAL A 99 -8.11 3.10 16.01
N PRO A 100 -8.87 2.14 15.47
CA PRO A 100 -8.49 0.74 15.52
C PRO A 100 -7.13 0.51 14.83
N SER A 101 -6.28 -0.34 15.40
CA SER A 101 -4.96 -0.64 14.86
C SER A 101 -4.68 -2.15 14.83
N GLY A 102 -3.66 -2.57 14.09
CA GLY A 102 -3.34 -3.99 13.88
C GLY A 102 -4.47 -4.74 13.18
N MET A 103 -4.88 -5.85 13.77
CA MET A 103 -5.99 -6.67 13.28
C MET A 103 -7.37 -6.22 13.79
N ILE A 104 -7.43 -5.21 14.66
CA ILE A 104 -8.68 -4.71 15.23
C ILE A 104 -9.43 -3.85 14.20
N VAL A 105 -10.76 -3.96 14.20
CA VAL A 105 -11.67 -3.13 13.41
C VAL A 105 -12.69 -2.48 14.35
N ARG A 106 -13.45 -1.50 13.88
CA ARG A 106 -14.44 -0.77 14.67
C ARG A 106 -15.63 -1.66 15.03
N GLU A 107 -15.56 -2.29 16.17
CA GLU A 107 -16.63 -3.11 16.77
C GLU A 107 -16.98 -2.60 18.15
N ASP A 108 -18.26 -2.68 18.52
CA ASP A 108 -18.79 -2.18 19.81
C ASP A 108 -18.06 -2.74 21.03
N ARG A 109 -17.62 -4.01 20.94
CA ARG A 109 -16.86 -4.68 22.03
C ARG A 109 -15.53 -4.01 22.39
N PHE A 110 -14.98 -3.17 21.51
CA PHE A 110 -13.69 -2.47 21.74
C PHE A 110 -13.89 -1.06 22.30
N GLY A 111 -15.14 -0.57 22.42
CA GLY A 111 -15.44 0.70 23.06
C GLY A 111 -14.97 1.96 22.34
N PHE A 112 -14.72 1.88 21.01
CA PHE A 112 -14.36 3.07 20.23
C PHE A 112 -15.46 4.12 20.26
N LYS A 113 -15.05 5.39 20.30
CA LYS A 113 -16.00 6.49 20.26
C LYS A 113 -16.84 6.46 18.98
N PRO A 114 -18.15 6.78 19.06
CA PRO A 114 -19.03 6.80 17.89
C PRO A 114 -18.55 7.78 16.82
N LEU A 115 -18.82 7.42 15.55
CA LEU A 115 -18.67 8.33 14.42
C LEU A 115 -19.84 9.32 14.40
N VAL A 116 -19.57 10.59 14.09
CA VAL A 116 -20.58 11.65 14.04
C VAL A 116 -20.39 12.54 12.81
N GLY A 117 -21.47 13.18 12.35
CA GLY A 117 -21.40 14.14 11.24
C GLY A 117 -20.72 13.59 10.00
N GLU A 118 -19.71 14.31 9.47
CA GLU A 118 -18.93 13.96 8.27
C GLU A 118 -18.28 12.58 8.39
N GLU A 119 -17.85 12.17 9.57
CA GLU A 119 -17.24 10.83 9.76
C GLU A 119 -18.21 9.71 9.42
N MET A 120 -19.50 9.89 9.73
CA MET A 120 -20.55 8.92 9.40
C MET A 120 -20.90 8.94 7.92
N GLU A 121 -20.76 10.08 7.25
CA GLU A 121 -20.91 10.20 5.79
C GLU A 121 -19.79 9.43 5.08
N ILE A 122 -18.55 9.62 5.52
CA ILE A 122 -17.39 8.87 5.01
C ILE A 122 -17.58 7.35 5.19
N TYR A 123 -18.06 6.92 6.36
CA TYR A 123 -18.37 5.52 6.63
C TYR A 123 -19.40 4.94 5.62
N ARG A 124 -20.46 5.71 5.33
CA ARG A 124 -21.50 5.27 4.38
C ARG A 124 -20.96 5.22 2.96
N GLU A 125 -20.20 6.23 2.52
CA GLU A 125 -19.56 6.25 1.20
C GLU A 125 -18.61 5.05 1.05
N ALA A 126 -17.72 4.80 2.02
CA ALA A 126 -16.80 3.68 1.98
C ALA A 126 -17.51 2.32 1.87
N LYS A 127 -18.65 2.15 2.57
CA LYS A 127 -19.48 0.95 2.47
C LYS A 127 -20.12 0.79 1.09
N GLN A 128 -20.52 1.90 0.48
CA GLN A 128 -21.08 1.90 -0.88
C GLN A 128 -20.03 1.47 -1.91
N LEU A 129 -18.80 2.02 -1.84
CA LEU A 129 -17.71 1.62 -2.73
C LEU A 129 -17.44 0.11 -2.70
N VAL A 130 -17.50 -0.52 -1.53
CA VAL A 130 -17.34 -1.98 -1.40
C VAL A 130 -18.47 -2.73 -2.13
N ALA A 131 -19.69 -2.24 -2.08
CA ALA A 131 -20.84 -2.87 -2.74
C ALA A 131 -20.81 -2.70 -4.29
N GLU A 132 -20.09 -1.73 -4.81
CA GLU A 132 -19.95 -1.42 -6.24
C GLU A 132 -18.83 -2.23 -6.93
N LEU A 133 -18.02 -2.99 -6.20
CA LEU A 133 -16.98 -3.84 -6.77
C LEU A 133 -17.56 -4.90 -7.71
N TYR A 134 -16.99 -5.06 -8.89
CA TYR A 134 -17.31 -6.20 -9.77
C TYR A 134 -17.04 -7.54 -9.09
N CYS A 135 -15.96 -7.64 -8.31
CA CYS A 135 -15.62 -8.84 -7.55
C CYS A 135 -16.33 -8.94 -6.18
N TYR A 136 -17.34 -8.11 -5.87
CA TYR A 136 -18.02 -8.08 -4.57
C TYR A 136 -18.44 -9.44 -4.03
N ARG A 137 -18.94 -10.32 -4.91
CA ARG A 137 -19.40 -11.67 -4.52
C ARG A 137 -18.28 -12.62 -4.11
N GLU A 138 -17.04 -12.29 -4.49
CA GLU A 138 -15.84 -13.06 -4.16
C GLU A 138 -15.16 -12.53 -2.88
N ILE A 139 -15.52 -11.33 -2.43
CA ILE A 139 -15.02 -10.72 -1.20
C ILE A 139 -15.48 -11.53 0.01
N LYS A 140 -14.51 -11.94 0.82
CA LYS A 140 -14.76 -12.65 2.07
C LYS A 140 -14.97 -11.65 3.22
N ASP A 141 -16.01 -11.90 4.04
CA ASP A 141 -16.32 -11.07 5.22
C ASP A 141 -16.42 -9.58 4.93
N SER A 142 -17.30 -9.20 4.00
CA SER A 142 -17.57 -7.79 3.68
C SER A 142 -18.03 -6.98 4.89
N GLY A 143 -18.66 -7.63 5.88
CA GLY A 143 -19.02 -7.00 7.16
C GLY A 143 -17.81 -6.51 7.94
N ARG A 144 -16.73 -7.28 8.01
CA ARG A 144 -15.47 -6.89 8.64
C ARG A 144 -14.76 -5.79 7.85
N ILE A 145 -14.77 -5.87 6.51
CA ILE A 145 -14.21 -4.82 5.65
C ILE A 145 -14.90 -3.48 5.92
N ASN A 146 -16.23 -3.46 5.98
CA ASN A 146 -16.98 -2.25 6.29
C ASN A 146 -16.64 -1.66 7.66
N LYS A 147 -16.29 -2.51 8.64
CA LYS A 147 -15.84 -2.05 9.97
C LYS A 147 -14.38 -1.61 10.01
N ALA A 148 -13.60 -1.88 8.95
CA ALA A 148 -12.18 -1.53 8.90
C ALA A 148 -11.93 -0.07 8.50
N ILE A 149 -12.92 0.66 8.00
CA ILE A 149 -12.78 2.09 7.70
C ILE A 149 -12.47 2.89 8.98
N GLY A 150 -11.55 3.83 8.89
CA GLY A 150 -11.03 4.58 10.03
C GLY A 150 -10.07 3.75 10.91
N SER A 151 -9.44 2.68 10.34
CA SER A 151 -8.42 1.89 11.04
C SER A 151 -7.03 2.03 10.42
N LEU A 152 -6.02 2.09 11.28
CA LEU A 152 -4.62 2.26 10.88
C LEU A 152 -4.04 0.99 10.24
N GLY A 153 -4.25 -0.16 10.86
CA GLY A 153 -3.59 -1.41 10.50
C GLY A 153 -2.26 -1.62 11.20
N GLY A 154 -1.42 -2.47 10.62
CA GLY A 154 -0.12 -2.84 11.18
C GLY A 154 0.99 -2.81 10.12
N GLY A 155 2.14 -3.35 10.45
CA GLY A 155 3.32 -3.32 9.60
C GLY A 155 3.95 -1.92 9.56
N ASN A 156 4.23 -1.42 8.36
CA ASN A 156 4.81 -0.10 8.16
C ASN A 156 3.83 1.08 8.32
N HIS A 157 2.54 0.83 8.63
CA HIS A 157 1.57 1.88 8.87
C HIS A 157 1.85 2.60 10.21
N PHE A 158 1.64 3.92 10.23
CA PHE A 158 1.92 4.74 11.39
C PHE A 158 1.06 6.01 11.44
N ILE A 159 1.04 6.63 12.62
CA ILE A 159 0.58 7.99 12.88
C ILE A 159 1.73 8.71 13.56
N GLU A 160 2.15 9.86 13.01
CA GLU A 160 3.22 10.69 13.56
C GLU A 160 2.75 12.12 13.78
N LEU A 161 3.35 12.77 14.77
CA LEU A 161 3.46 14.22 14.82
C LEU A 161 4.92 14.54 14.55
N ASP A 162 5.13 15.31 13.50
CA ASP A 162 6.46 15.75 13.08
C ASP A 162 6.58 17.26 13.20
N LYS A 163 7.80 17.76 13.27
CA LYS A 163 8.08 19.19 13.37
C LYS A 163 9.10 19.63 12.33
N ASP A 164 8.88 20.81 11.72
CA ASP A 164 9.86 21.45 10.86
C ASP A 164 10.77 22.41 11.65
N ASP A 165 11.80 22.97 10.98
CA ASP A 165 12.73 23.93 11.57
C ASP A 165 12.06 25.27 11.96
N LYS A 166 10.84 25.54 11.50
CA LYS A 166 10.04 26.73 11.85
C LYS A 166 9.06 26.45 12.99
N GLU A 167 9.14 25.30 13.64
CA GLU A 167 8.29 24.86 14.73
C GLU A 167 6.82 24.57 14.31
N ASN A 168 6.52 24.38 13.01
CA ASN A 168 5.21 23.92 12.60
C ASN A 168 5.12 22.41 12.86
N VAL A 169 3.96 21.97 13.38
CA VAL A 169 3.64 20.58 13.64
C VAL A 169 2.83 20.03 12.50
N TYR A 170 3.20 18.84 12.06
CA TYR A 170 2.51 18.08 11.00
C TYR A 170 1.94 16.79 11.58
N LEU A 171 0.67 16.53 11.29
CA LEU A 171 0.07 15.23 11.53
C LEU A 171 0.23 14.40 10.26
N VAL A 172 0.94 13.29 10.37
CA VAL A 172 1.25 12.38 9.25
C VAL A 172 0.59 11.03 9.51
N ILE A 173 -0.21 10.55 8.55
CA ILE A 173 -0.98 9.30 8.64
C ILE A 173 -0.62 8.42 7.45
N HIS A 174 0.00 7.26 7.69
CA HIS A 174 0.34 6.27 6.68
C HIS A 174 -0.55 5.04 6.83
N THR A 175 -1.44 4.82 5.85
CA THR A 175 -2.28 3.61 5.76
C THR A 175 -2.90 3.48 4.37
N GLY A 176 -3.45 2.30 4.06
CA GLY A 176 -4.01 1.96 2.75
C GLY A 176 -5.44 1.43 2.83
N SER A 177 -5.79 0.61 1.84
CA SER A 177 -7.11 0.00 1.69
C SER A 177 -7.35 -1.22 2.57
N ARG A 178 -6.43 -1.50 3.47
CA ARG A 178 -6.55 -2.60 4.44
C ARG A 178 -6.75 -3.95 3.73
N ASN A 179 -7.53 -4.85 4.34
CA ASN A 179 -7.83 -6.16 3.75
C ASN A 179 -8.69 -6.09 2.47
N LEU A 180 -9.32 -4.95 2.18
CA LEU A 180 -10.09 -4.76 0.94
C LEU A 180 -9.17 -4.86 -0.28
N GLY A 181 -8.15 -4.02 -0.37
CA GLY A 181 -7.21 -4.01 -1.49
C GLY A 181 -6.48 -5.34 -1.64
N LYS A 182 -6.10 -5.97 -0.51
CA LYS A 182 -5.48 -7.29 -0.55
C LYS A 182 -6.40 -8.34 -1.18
N GLN A 183 -7.68 -8.39 -0.81
CA GLN A 183 -8.60 -9.35 -1.40
C GLN A 183 -8.85 -9.09 -2.88
N VAL A 184 -9.00 -7.82 -3.27
CA VAL A 184 -9.15 -7.44 -4.69
C VAL A 184 -7.93 -7.87 -5.49
N ALA A 185 -6.71 -7.56 -5.03
CA ALA A 185 -5.47 -7.98 -5.68
C ALA A 185 -5.37 -9.51 -5.80
N ASP A 186 -5.65 -10.25 -4.73
CA ASP A 186 -5.59 -11.72 -4.71
C ASP A 186 -6.63 -12.35 -5.67
N ILE A 187 -7.85 -11.80 -5.73
CA ILE A 187 -8.93 -12.26 -6.61
C ILE A 187 -8.52 -12.10 -8.07
N TYR A 188 -8.05 -10.90 -8.46
CA TYR A 188 -7.68 -10.65 -9.85
C TYR A 188 -6.37 -11.33 -10.24
N GLN A 189 -5.41 -11.51 -9.33
CA GLN A 189 -4.24 -12.33 -9.61
C GLN A 189 -4.62 -13.80 -9.81
N THR A 190 -5.58 -14.33 -9.05
CA THR A 190 -6.12 -15.68 -9.25
C THR A 190 -6.81 -15.79 -10.62
N LYS A 191 -7.57 -14.78 -11.05
CA LYS A 191 -8.18 -14.73 -12.38
C LYS A 191 -7.12 -14.69 -13.48
N ALA A 192 -6.05 -13.92 -13.28
CA ALA A 192 -4.92 -13.84 -14.20
C ALA A 192 -4.21 -15.19 -14.39
N VAL A 193 -3.95 -15.91 -13.28
CA VAL A 193 -3.38 -17.26 -13.33
C VAL A 193 -4.29 -18.20 -14.13
N LYS A 194 -5.59 -18.21 -13.84
CA LYS A 194 -6.55 -19.03 -14.58
C LYS A 194 -6.61 -18.70 -16.08
N HIS A 195 -6.60 -17.41 -16.41
CA HIS A 195 -6.61 -16.95 -17.81
C HIS A 195 -5.41 -17.46 -18.62
N LEU A 196 -4.26 -17.64 -17.98
CA LEU A 196 -3.04 -18.15 -18.62
C LEU A 196 -2.78 -19.63 -18.39
N THR A 197 -3.74 -20.37 -17.81
CA THR A 197 -3.66 -21.83 -17.60
C THR A 197 -4.53 -22.55 -18.62
N ASP A 198 -3.94 -23.39 -19.46
CA ASP A 198 -4.63 -24.12 -20.51
C ASP A 198 -5.66 -25.11 -19.91
N GLY A 199 -6.88 -25.12 -20.46
CA GLY A 199 -7.97 -25.98 -19.99
C GLY A 199 -8.68 -25.51 -18.71
N ALA A 200 -8.26 -24.43 -18.07
CA ALA A 200 -8.90 -23.94 -16.85
C ALA A 200 -10.37 -23.51 -17.08
N ASP A 201 -10.64 -22.85 -18.20
CA ASP A 201 -12.01 -22.41 -18.52
C ASP A 201 -12.93 -23.61 -18.83
N GLU A 202 -12.45 -24.62 -19.55
CA GLU A 202 -13.21 -25.85 -19.83
C GLU A 202 -13.53 -26.61 -18.54
N PHE A 203 -12.61 -26.63 -17.60
CA PHE A 203 -12.83 -27.26 -16.30
C PHE A 203 -13.87 -26.49 -15.46
N GLU A 204 -13.79 -25.16 -15.41
CA GLU A 204 -14.80 -24.35 -14.71
C GLU A 204 -16.19 -24.44 -15.35
N GLU A 205 -16.29 -24.53 -16.69
CA GLU A 205 -17.55 -24.81 -17.38
C GLU A 205 -18.12 -26.20 -17.03
N THR A 206 -17.25 -27.19 -16.91
CA THR A 206 -17.63 -28.51 -16.47
C THR A 206 -18.17 -28.51 -15.04
N ILE A 207 -17.54 -27.74 -14.14
CA ILE A 207 -18.02 -27.51 -12.77
C ILE A 207 -19.39 -26.82 -12.80
N LYS A 208 -19.57 -25.76 -13.58
CA LYS A 208 -20.87 -25.04 -13.70
C LYS A 208 -21.98 -25.97 -14.16
N ARG A 209 -21.71 -26.73 -15.24
CA ARG A 209 -22.66 -27.69 -15.74
C ARG A 209 -23.02 -28.75 -14.68
N THR A 210 -22.07 -29.31 -13.97
CA THR A 210 -22.29 -30.24 -12.88
C THR A 210 -23.15 -29.62 -11.77
N ILE A 211 -22.92 -28.35 -11.42
CA ILE A 211 -23.75 -27.64 -10.42
C ILE A 211 -25.22 -27.56 -10.89
N GLU A 212 -25.47 -27.24 -12.15
CA GLU A 212 -26.79 -27.12 -12.72
C GLU A 212 -27.50 -28.49 -12.76
N GLU A 213 -26.82 -29.53 -13.20
CA GLU A 213 -27.34 -30.93 -13.24
C GLU A 213 -27.74 -31.41 -11.84
N TYR A 214 -26.88 -31.21 -10.83
CA TYR A 214 -27.17 -31.61 -9.46
C TYR A 214 -28.29 -30.79 -8.81
N LYS A 215 -28.40 -29.50 -9.15
CA LYS A 215 -29.54 -28.66 -8.72
C LYS A 215 -30.84 -29.11 -9.34
N ALA A 216 -30.84 -29.40 -10.64
CA ALA A 216 -32.02 -29.91 -11.37
C ALA A 216 -32.49 -31.29 -10.86
N ALA A 217 -31.55 -32.14 -10.47
CA ALA A 217 -31.81 -33.45 -9.87
C ALA A 217 -32.18 -33.40 -8.38
N GLY A 218 -32.27 -32.22 -7.75
CA GLY A 218 -32.59 -32.08 -6.32
C GLY A 218 -31.47 -32.50 -5.36
N ARG A 219 -30.24 -32.76 -5.85
CA ARG A 219 -29.08 -33.31 -5.11
C ARG A 219 -28.13 -32.22 -4.57
N ARG A 220 -28.67 -31.10 -4.12
CA ARG A 220 -27.86 -29.93 -3.64
C ARG A 220 -26.93 -30.27 -2.49
N SER A 221 -27.30 -31.19 -1.60
CA SER A 221 -26.48 -31.60 -0.45
C SER A 221 -25.18 -32.30 -0.83
N GLU A 222 -25.09 -32.89 -2.04
CA GLU A 222 -23.92 -33.61 -2.52
C GLU A 222 -22.90 -32.70 -3.25
N LEU A 223 -23.32 -31.48 -3.66
CA LEU A 223 -22.55 -30.60 -4.50
C LEU A 223 -21.15 -30.30 -3.95
N GLN A 224 -21.05 -29.98 -2.67
CA GLN A 224 -19.73 -29.63 -2.08
C GLN A 224 -18.75 -30.79 -2.17
N SER A 225 -19.22 -32.03 -1.93
CA SER A 225 -18.36 -33.21 -1.97
C SER A 225 -17.94 -33.56 -3.40
N VAL A 226 -18.84 -33.38 -4.36
CA VAL A 226 -18.58 -33.64 -5.79
C VAL A 226 -17.60 -32.64 -6.34
N ILE A 227 -17.83 -31.33 -6.12
CA ILE A 227 -16.91 -30.28 -6.57
C ILE A 227 -15.51 -30.47 -5.94
N LYS A 228 -15.44 -30.82 -4.65
CA LYS A 228 -14.17 -31.10 -3.99
C LYS A 228 -13.44 -32.30 -4.61
N LYS A 229 -14.16 -33.35 -5.01
CA LYS A 229 -13.57 -34.51 -5.71
C LYS A 229 -13.10 -34.12 -7.11
N MET A 230 -13.89 -33.36 -7.87
CA MET A 230 -13.51 -32.87 -9.20
C MET A 230 -12.23 -32.04 -9.14
N ARG A 231 -12.15 -31.07 -8.25
CA ARG A 231 -10.94 -30.23 -8.05
C ARG A 231 -9.75 -31.05 -7.60
N LYS A 232 -9.93 -32.05 -6.74
CA LYS A 232 -8.85 -32.93 -6.30
C LYS A 232 -8.34 -33.87 -7.40
N GLY A 233 -9.21 -34.26 -8.33
CA GLY A 233 -8.88 -35.14 -9.47
C GLY A 233 -8.40 -34.39 -10.72
N HIS A 234 -8.59 -33.08 -10.77
CA HIS A 234 -8.12 -32.26 -11.87
C HIS A 234 -6.65 -31.90 -11.66
N GLN A 235 -5.80 -32.38 -12.55
CA GLN A 235 -4.40 -32.02 -12.59
C GLN A 235 -4.33 -30.69 -13.38
N GLU A 236 -4.27 -29.57 -12.65
CA GLU A 236 -4.15 -28.25 -13.26
C GLU A 236 -2.84 -28.19 -14.04
N ALA A 237 -2.90 -27.73 -15.30
CA ALA A 237 -1.72 -27.37 -16.05
C ALA A 237 -1.04 -26.17 -15.37
N GLU A 238 0.27 -26.07 -15.49
CA GLU A 238 0.97 -24.87 -15.04
C GLU A 238 0.61 -23.68 -15.94
N PRO A 239 0.50 -22.46 -15.41
CA PRO A 239 0.26 -21.29 -16.23
C PRO A 239 1.44 -21.03 -17.15
N ARG A 240 1.18 -20.43 -18.31
CA ARG A 240 2.19 -20.10 -19.33
C ARG A 240 3.27 -19.11 -18.87
N LEU A 241 3.00 -18.39 -17.76
CA LEU A 241 3.93 -17.48 -17.10
C LEU A 241 4.01 -17.82 -15.61
N PRO A 242 5.08 -17.39 -14.90
CA PRO A 242 5.12 -17.47 -13.46
C PRO A 242 3.83 -16.89 -12.84
N ALA A 243 3.24 -17.59 -11.89
CA ALA A 243 1.95 -17.21 -11.31
C ALA A 243 1.89 -15.75 -10.80
N ALA A 244 3.03 -15.22 -10.34
CA ALA A 244 3.14 -13.84 -9.88
C ALA A 244 3.12 -12.80 -11.03
N LEU A 245 3.41 -13.22 -12.27
CA LEU A 245 3.49 -12.38 -13.46
C LEU A 245 2.34 -12.63 -14.45
N CYS A 246 1.37 -13.47 -14.09
CA CYS A 246 0.15 -13.63 -14.87
C CYS A 246 -0.66 -12.34 -14.91
N TYR A 247 -1.27 -12.07 -16.05
CA TYR A 247 -2.01 -10.85 -16.33
C TYR A 247 -3.48 -11.09 -16.66
N VAL A 248 -4.28 -10.06 -16.56
CA VAL A 248 -5.63 -9.96 -17.14
C VAL A 248 -5.63 -8.97 -18.29
N GLU A 249 -6.50 -9.20 -19.28
CA GLU A 249 -6.70 -8.35 -20.46
C GLU A 249 -8.20 -8.22 -20.78
N GLY A 250 -8.55 -7.39 -21.77
CA GLY A 250 -9.95 -7.17 -22.17
C GLY A 250 -10.86 -6.80 -21.00
N GLU A 251 -11.99 -7.46 -20.88
CA GLU A 251 -12.97 -7.22 -19.81
C GLU A 251 -12.39 -7.44 -18.41
N GLY A 252 -11.50 -8.44 -18.24
CA GLY A 252 -10.81 -8.70 -16.98
C GLY A 252 -9.93 -7.54 -16.52
N ARG A 253 -9.24 -6.88 -17.46
CA ARG A 253 -8.49 -5.66 -17.23
C ARG A 253 -9.37 -4.50 -16.78
N GLU A 254 -10.47 -4.25 -17.51
CA GLU A 254 -11.40 -3.17 -17.19
C GLU A 254 -12.02 -3.34 -15.80
N HIS A 255 -12.43 -4.56 -15.46
CA HIS A 255 -12.95 -4.87 -14.13
C HIS A 255 -11.91 -4.66 -13.03
N TYR A 256 -10.65 -5.08 -13.27
CA TYR A 256 -9.58 -4.85 -12.31
C TYR A 256 -9.31 -3.36 -12.09
N LEU A 257 -9.19 -2.57 -13.17
CA LEU A 257 -8.95 -1.14 -13.08
C LEU A 257 -10.07 -0.41 -12.33
N HIS A 258 -11.32 -0.79 -12.59
CA HIS A 258 -12.46 -0.26 -11.86
C HIS A 258 -12.36 -0.57 -10.36
N ASP A 259 -12.18 -1.83 -9.99
CA ASP A 259 -12.14 -2.25 -8.60
C ASP A 259 -10.90 -1.70 -7.87
N MET A 260 -9.77 -1.59 -8.56
CA MET A 260 -8.56 -0.93 -8.06
C MET A 260 -8.82 0.55 -7.71
N ARG A 261 -9.52 1.30 -8.59
CA ARG A 261 -9.89 2.70 -8.32
C ARG A 261 -10.83 2.84 -7.12
N LEU A 262 -11.79 1.91 -6.96
CA LEU A 262 -12.66 1.89 -5.78
C LEU A 262 -11.86 1.62 -4.49
N CYS A 263 -10.90 0.69 -4.52
CA CYS A 263 -10.00 0.46 -3.39
C CYS A 263 -9.15 1.69 -3.06
N GLN A 264 -8.63 2.38 -4.08
CA GLN A 264 -7.86 3.63 -3.93
C GLN A 264 -8.73 4.72 -3.29
N ARG A 265 -9.96 4.92 -3.77
CA ARG A 265 -10.92 5.86 -3.17
C ARG A 265 -11.24 5.50 -1.73
N TRP A 266 -11.45 4.22 -1.44
CA TRP A 266 -11.67 3.73 -0.09
C TRP A 266 -10.48 4.05 0.83
N ALA A 267 -9.23 3.88 0.36
CA ALA A 267 -8.03 4.21 1.13
C ALA A 267 -7.92 5.71 1.44
N VAL A 268 -8.27 6.58 0.49
CA VAL A 268 -8.38 8.04 0.72
C VAL A 268 -9.38 8.34 1.83
N LEU A 269 -10.58 7.73 1.77
CA LEU A 269 -11.60 7.89 2.81
C LEU A 269 -11.13 7.36 4.16
N ASN A 270 -10.36 6.26 4.18
CA ASN A 270 -9.78 5.69 5.39
C ASN A 270 -8.84 6.69 6.07
N ARG A 271 -7.88 7.27 5.33
CA ARG A 271 -6.97 8.31 5.84
C ARG A 271 -7.72 9.56 6.29
N LYS A 272 -8.70 10.00 5.50
CA LYS A 272 -9.53 11.17 5.85
C LYS A 272 -10.30 10.94 7.14
N LEU A 273 -10.92 9.78 7.32
CA LEU A 273 -11.64 9.45 8.57
C LEU A 273 -10.70 9.43 9.77
N ILE A 274 -9.52 8.82 9.63
CA ILE A 274 -8.51 8.83 10.71
C ILE A 274 -8.12 10.27 11.05
N SER A 275 -7.86 11.13 10.05
CA SER A 275 -7.49 12.53 10.33
C SER A 275 -8.58 13.28 11.08
N LEU A 276 -9.85 13.10 10.75
CA LEU A 276 -10.98 13.72 11.49
C LEU A 276 -11.04 13.23 12.94
N LEU A 277 -10.88 11.92 13.16
CA LEU A 277 -10.86 11.33 14.49
C LEU A 277 -9.71 11.89 15.35
N LEU A 278 -8.52 12.08 14.75
CA LEU A 278 -7.35 12.62 15.45
C LEU A 278 -7.47 14.14 15.70
N MET A 279 -8.04 14.87 14.77
CA MET A 279 -8.29 16.31 14.95
C MET A 279 -9.25 16.65 16.08
N ARG A 280 -10.04 15.71 16.58
CA ARG A 280 -10.82 15.88 17.82
C ARG A 280 -9.94 16.16 19.05
N PHE A 281 -8.65 15.77 19.00
CA PHE A 281 -7.67 16.07 20.07
C PHE A 281 -7.17 17.51 20.03
N PHE A 282 -7.27 18.18 18.89
CA PHE A 282 -6.79 19.55 18.66
C PHE A 282 -7.94 20.54 18.41
N PRO A 283 -8.84 20.77 19.38
CA PRO A 283 -10.00 21.65 19.18
C PRO A 283 -9.55 23.08 18.87
N GLY A 284 -10.14 23.66 17.82
CA GLY A 284 -9.84 25.03 17.39
C GLY A 284 -8.57 25.21 16.56
N VAL A 285 -7.79 24.15 16.34
CA VAL A 285 -6.65 24.21 15.41
C VAL A 285 -7.16 24.25 13.97
N VAL A 286 -6.65 25.23 13.22
CA VAL A 286 -6.96 25.40 11.79
C VAL A 286 -5.82 24.79 10.99
N VAL A 287 -6.13 23.77 10.18
CA VAL A 287 -5.19 23.15 9.26
C VAL A 287 -4.74 24.18 8.22
N LYS A 288 -3.44 24.40 8.10
CA LYS A 288 -2.83 25.37 7.18
C LYS A 288 -2.71 24.85 5.76
N GLU A 289 -2.41 23.57 5.65
CA GLU A 289 -2.23 22.84 4.39
C GLU A 289 -2.58 21.38 4.63
N GLU A 290 -3.19 20.72 3.65
CA GLU A 290 -3.35 19.28 3.64
C GLU A 290 -3.12 18.73 2.23
N PHE A 291 -2.48 17.56 2.14
CA PHE A 291 -2.31 16.84 0.87
C PHE A 291 -2.15 15.34 1.11
N GLU A 292 -2.19 14.56 0.03
CA GLU A 292 -1.97 13.10 0.05
C GLU A 292 -0.88 12.69 -0.93
N SER A 293 -0.17 11.62 -0.59
CA SER A 293 0.83 10.98 -1.44
C SER A 293 0.55 9.48 -1.48
N VAL A 294 0.19 8.96 -2.63
CA VAL A 294 -0.23 7.56 -2.82
C VAL A 294 0.85 6.82 -3.59
N HIS A 295 1.12 5.54 -3.27
CA HIS A 295 2.26 4.81 -3.84
C HIS A 295 1.97 3.40 -4.38
N ASN A 296 0.73 2.93 -4.40
CA ASN A 296 0.36 1.63 -5.00
C ASN A 296 -0.93 1.79 -5.81
N TYR A 297 -0.79 2.17 -7.08
CA TYR A 297 -1.94 2.42 -7.95
C TYR A 297 -1.54 2.54 -9.42
N ILE A 298 -2.53 2.65 -10.29
CA ILE A 298 -2.39 3.05 -11.69
C ILE A 298 -3.08 4.40 -11.85
N SER A 299 -2.35 5.39 -12.35
CA SER A 299 -2.88 6.75 -12.55
C SER A 299 -3.80 6.83 -13.77
N ASP A 300 -4.54 7.95 -13.89
CA ASP A 300 -5.40 8.19 -15.04
C ASP A 300 -4.60 8.37 -16.35
N GLU A 301 -3.32 8.76 -16.26
CA GLU A 301 -2.36 8.81 -17.37
C GLU A 301 -1.78 7.43 -17.73
N ASN A 302 -2.31 6.35 -17.14
CA ASN A 302 -1.85 4.98 -17.35
C ASN A 302 -0.40 4.71 -16.91
N ILE A 303 0.04 5.34 -15.83
CA ILE A 303 1.32 5.04 -15.19
C ILE A 303 1.07 4.12 -14.00
N ILE A 304 1.69 2.94 -14.04
CA ILE A 304 1.70 2.00 -12.92
C ILE A 304 2.72 2.49 -11.89
N ARG A 305 2.34 2.51 -10.61
CA ARG A 305 3.21 2.81 -9.48
C ARG A 305 3.10 1.74 -8.41
N LYS A 306 4.23 1.11 -8.08
CA LYS A 306 4.35 0.15 -6.97
C LYS A 306 5.47 0.59 -6.05
N GLY A 307 5.13 1.10 -4.87
CA GLY A 307 6.12 1.71 -3.98
C GLY A 307 6.82 2.89 -4.64
N SER A 308 6.07 3.70 -5.37
CA SER A 308 6.50 4.98 -5.94
C SER A 308 5.34 5.94 -5.96
N ILE A 309 5.62 7.23 -5.81
CA ILE A 309 4.63 8.30 -5.72
C ILE A 309 4.58 9.13 -6.99
N SER A 310 3.49 9.87 -7.20
CA SER A 310 3.44 10.93 -8.20
C SER A 310 4.33 12.09 -7.78
N ALA A 311 5.00 12.71 -8.76
CA ALA A 311 5.82 13.91 -8.64
C ALA A 311 5.61 14.80 -9.87
N ALA A 312 4.35 15.03 -10.24
CA ALA A 312 3.98 15.94 -11.31
C ALA A 312 4.47 17.36 -11.00
N GLU A 313 4.56 18.21 -12.01
CA GLU A 313 5.07 19.57 -11.82
C GLU A 313 4.21 20.35 -10.80
N GLY A 314 4.85 20.85 -9.75
CA GLY A 314 4.18 21.60 -8.69
C GLY A 314 3.39 20.74 -7.68
N GLU A 315 3.32 19.43 -7.86
CA GLU A 315 2.59 18.53 -6.96
C GLU A 315 3.30 18.41 -5.61
N ARG A 316 2.55 18.58 -4.51
CA ARG A 316 3.06 18.33 -3.15
C ARG A 316 3.17 16.84 -2.90
N CYS A 317 4.30 16.40 -2.41
CA CYS A 317 4.52 15.01 -2.06
C CYS A 317 5.39 14.85 -0.80
N ILE A 318 5.38 13.65 -0.23
CA ILE A 318 6.17 13.31 0.96
C ILE A 318 6.94 12.01 0.71
N ILE A 319 8.20 11.99 1.15
CA ILE A 319 9.06 10.81 1.12
C ILE A 319 9.47 10.50 2.56
N PRO A 320 8.80 9.55 3.24
CA PRO A 320 9.19 9.13 4.59
C PRO A 320 10.52 8.37 4.57
N LEU A 321 11.35 8.65 5.54
CA LEU A 321 12.64 7.99 5.71
C LEU A 321 12.52 6.82 6.71
N ASN A 322 12.32 7.15 7.97
CA ASN A 322 12.08 6.19 9.04
C ASN A 322 11.55 6.93 10.28
N MET A 323 11.18 6.18 11.34
CA MET A 323 10.56 6.74 12.54
C MET A 323 11.48 7.61 13.42
N ARG A 324 12.76 7.83 13.04
CA ARG A 324 13.71 8.74 13.69
C ARG A 324 14.03 9.94 12.80
N ASP A 325 14.38 9.69 11.55
CA ASP A 325 14.89 10.71 10.63
C ASP A 325 13.76 11.52 9.98
N GLY A 326 12.51 11.04 10.08
CA GLY A 326 11.32 11.73 9.65
C GLY A 326 11.03 11.61 8.17
N SER A 327 10.58 12.70 7.56
CA SER A 327 10.13 12.72 6.17
C SER A 327 10.58 13.97 5.42
N LEU A 328 10.78 13.82 4.12
CA LEU A 328 11.05 14.94 3.21
C LEU A 328 9.70 15.44 2.66
N LEU A 329 9.35 16.70 2.92
CA LEU A 329 8.29 17.38 2.22
C LEU A 329 8.86 17.96 0.93
N CYS A 330 8.25 17.62 -0.20
CA CYS A 330 8.79 17.89 -1.52
C CYS A 330 7.74 18.51 -2.44
N THR A 331 8.24 19.15 -3.49
CA THR A 331 7.45 19.57 -4.66
C THR A 331 7.98 18.84 -5.90
N GLY A 332 7.11 18.18 -6.63
CA GLY A 332 7.41 17.47 -7.87
C GLY A 332 7.89 18.41 -8.97
N LYS A 333 8.83 17.94 -9.78
CA LYS A 333 9.38 18.66 -10.93
C LYS A 333 8.76 18.26 -12.28
N GLY A 334 7.84 17.30 -12.27
CA GLY A 334 7.20 16.81 -13.47
C GLY A 334 8.18 16.20 -14.49
N ASN A 335 9.25 15.52 -14.00
CA ASN A 335 10.28 14.98 -14.87
C ASN A 335 9.77 13.74 -15.66
N PRO A 336 9.61 13.85 -17.01
CA PRO A 336 9.13 12.74 -17.81
C PRO A 336 10.10 11.57 -17.83
N ASP A 337 11.41 11.81 -17.62
CA ASP A 337 12.39 10.72 -17.58
C ASP A 337 12.29 9.86 -16.31
N TRP A 338 11.54 10.32 -15.32
CA TRP A 338 11.19 9.61 -14.10
C TRP A 338 9.74 9.08 -14.10
N ASN A 339 9.06 9.05 -15.24
CA ASN A 339 7.62 8.78 -15.33
C ASN A 339 6.81 9.68 -14.39
N TYR A 340 7.23 10.96 -14.23
CA TYR A 340 6.58 11.92 -13.32
C TYR A 340 6.42 11.36 -11.91
N SER A 341 7.42 10.64 -11.41
CA SER A 341 7.35 9.86 -10.18
C SER A 341 8.60 10.05 -9.31
N ALA A 342 8.46 9.75 -8.02
CA ALA A 342 9.53 9.78 -7.04
C ALA A 342 9.49 8.52 -6.14
N PRO A 343 10.55 8.21 -5.36
CA PRO A 343 10.51 7.12 -4.40
C PRO A 343 9.44 7.37 -3.33
N HIS A 344 8.86 6.30 -2.80
CA HIS A 344 7.83 6.39 -1.76
C HIS A 344 8.41 6.36 -0.34
N GLY A 345 9.72 6.18 -0.19
CA GLY A 345 10.39 6.06 1.11
C GLY A 345 11.90 5.91 0.98
N ALA A 346 12.53 5.43 2.04
CA ALA A 346 13.97 5.19 2.06
C ALA A 346 14.38 3.83 1.47
N GLY A 347 13.46 2.88 1.32
CA GLY A 347 13.80 1.49 0.99
C GLY A 347 14.43 0.74 2.15
N ARG A 348 14.27 -0.57 2.16
CA ARG A 348 14.78 -1.43 3.24
C ARG A 348 16.12 -2.04 2.86
N VAL A 349 17.07 -2.04 3.78
CA VAL A 349 18.35 -2.75 3.69
C VAL A 349 18.34 -4.09 4.44
N LEU A 350 17.34 -4.33 5.30
CA LEU A 350 17.15 -5.59 6.00
C LEU A 350 15.72 -6.10 5.75
N SER A 351 15.60 -7.39 5.45
CA SER A 351 14.31 -8.06 5.49
C SER A 351 13.75 -8.09 6.92
N ARG A 352 12.44 -8.34 7.08
CA ARG A 352 11.83 -8.44 8.41
C ARG A 352 12.52 -9.50 9.30
N THR A 353 12.84 -10.66 8.75
CA THR A 353 13.54 -11.73 9.46
C THR A 353 14.93 -11.27 9.88
N GLN A 354 15.71 -10.70 8.97
CA GLN A 354 17.05 -10.18 9.28
C GLN A 354 17.04 -9.07 10.33
N ALA A 355 15.99 -8.22 10.36
CA ALA A 355 15.84 -7.20 11.38
C ALA A 355 15.72 -7.80 12.78
N TYR A 356 14.90 -8.84 12.94
CA TYR A 356 14.79 -9.56 14.23
C TYR A 356 16.06 -10.28 14.65
N GLU A 357 16.90 -10.71 13.70
CA GLU A 357 18.17 -11.37 13.96
C GLU A 357 19.31 -10.40 14.33
N LYS A 358 19.34 -9.21 13.69
CA LYS A 358 20.49 -8.31 13.74
C LYS A 358 20.30 -7.12 14.69
N ILE A 359 19.05 -6.69 14.94
CA ILE A 359 18.78 -5.49 15.73
C ILE A 359 18.37 -5.89 17.14
N THR A 360 19.05 -5.36 18.14
CA THR A 360 18.68 -5.55 19.54
C THR A 360 17.61 -4.55 19.97
N MET A 361 16.88 -4.83 21.06
CA MET A 361 15.96 -3.84 21.63
C MET A 361 16.70 -2.63 22.17
N GLU A 362 17.90 -2.83 22.75
CA GLU A 362 18.76 -1.75 23.26
C GLU A 362 19.15 -0.76 22.16
N ASP A 363 19.56 -1.28 21.00
CA ASP A 363 19.88 -0.42 19.83
C ASP A 363 18.64 0.31 19.32
N PHE A 364 17.48 -0.38 19.30
CA PHE A 364 16.24 0.24 18.85
C PHE A 364 15.80 1.37 19.80
N GLU A 365 15.78 1.12 21.12
CA GLU A 365 15.48 2.13 22.13
C GLU A 365 16.46 3.31 22.10
N ALA A 366 17.75 3.03 21.97
CA ALA A 366 18.77 4.08 21.82
C ALA A 366 18.56 4.94 20.57
N SER A 367 18.16 4.34 19.44
CA SER A 367 17.92 5.05 18.18
C SER A 367 16.71 5.98 18.22
N MET A 368 15.77 5.76 19.15
CA MET A 368 14.53 6.52 19.29
C MET A 368 14.57 7.58 20.39
N GLN A 369 15.74 7.84 21.00
CA GLN A 369 15.87 8.86 22.02
C GLN A 369 15.41 10.23 21.54
N GLY A 370 14.60 10.91 22.36
CA GLY A 370 14.04 12.23 22.05
C GLY A 370 12.70 12.21 21.31
N ILE A 371 12.21 11.03 20.89
CA ILE A 371 10.92 10.84 20.24
C ILE A 371 9.99 10.07 21.21
N TYR A 372 8.82 10.63 21.47
CA TYR A 372 7.83 9.91 22.25
C TYR A 372 7.21 8.78 21.44
N SER A 373 7.38 7.53 21.87
CA SER A 373 6.74 6.38 21.25
C SER A 373 6.57 5.22 22.23
N GLU A 374 5.35 4.81 22.48
CA GLU A 374 5.04 3.54 23.19
C GLU A 374 5.08 2.31 22.26
N SER A 375 5.39 2.56 20.98
CA SER A 375 5.48 1.51 19.95
C SER A 375 6.90 0.94 19.80
N VAL A 376 7.87 1.38 20.59
CA VAL A 376 9.24 0.81 20.62
C VAL A 376 9.22 -0.46 21.46
N ASN A 377 9.07 -1.61 20.80
CA ASN A 377 8.97 -2.93 21.43
C ASN A 377 9.35 -4.04 20.43
N ASP A 378 9.42 -5.29 20.92
CA ASP A 378 9.79 -6.44 20.09
C ASP A 378 8.94 -6.63 18.85
N PHE A 379 7.64 -6.30 18.89
CA PHE A 379 6.74 -6.48 17.75
C PHE A 379 6.96 -5.49 16.60
N THR A 380 7.63 -4.38 16.89
CA THR A 380 7.94 -3.31 15.93
C THR A 380 9.43 -3.20 15.60
N ARG A 381 10.26 -4.10 16.11
CA ARG A 381 11.72 -4.11 15.91
C ARG A 381 12.11 -4.20 14.44
N ASP A 382 11.31 -4.86 13.63
CA ASP A 382 11.46 -4.93 12.17
C ASP A 382 11.15 -3.59 11.44
N GLU A 383 10.71 -2.58 12.16
CA GLU A 383 10.45 -1.23 11.65
C GLU A 383 11.40 -0.18 12.26
N SER A 384 12.45 -0.61 12.98
CA SER A 384 13.44 0.29 13.57
C SER A 384 14.17 1.12 12.49
N PRO A 385 14.70 2.30 12.82
CA PRO A 385 15.40 3.15 11.85
C PRO A 385 16.52 2.44 11.10
N MET A 386 17.21 1.50 11.73
CA MET A 386 18.36 0.77 11.19
C MET A 386 18.03 -0.23 10.07
N VAL A 387 16.74 -0.47 9.79
CA VAL A 387 16.32 -1.37 8.69
C VAL A 387 16.23 -0.66 7.34
N TYR A 388 16.38 0.66 7.33
CA TYR A 388 16.18 1.51 6.15
C TYR A 388 17.50 2.09 5.65
N ASN A 389 17.55 2.45 4.36
CA ASN A 389 18.70 3.17 3.80
C ASN A 389 18.90 4.51 4.53
N PRO A 390 20.15 4.98 4.62
CA PRO A 390 20.46 6.33 5.12
C PRO A 390 19.73 7.41 4.32
N ALA A 391 19.24 8.44 5.01
CA ALA A 391 18.54 9.56 4.38
C ALA A 391 19.35 10.23 3.26
N GLU A 392 20.66 10.34 3.46
CA GLU A 392 21.60 10.97 2.51
C GLU A 392 21.64 10.25 1.17
N GLU A 393 21.48 8.91 1.18
CA GLU A 393 21.46 8.12 -0.06
C GLU A 393 20.22 8.45 -0.91
N ILE A 394 19.07 8.59 -0.28
CA ILE A 394 17.84 8.97 -0.98
C ILE A 394 17.93 10.41 -1.47
N ILE A 395 18.33 11.34 -0.60
CA ILE A 395 18.46 12.77 -0.92
C ILE A 395 19.41 12.99 -2.11
N ALA A 396 20.52 12.26 -2.16
CA ALA A 396 21.51 12.39 -3.24
C ALA A 396 20.97 11.97 -4.62
N ASN A 397 19.93 11.11 -4.66
CA ASN A 397 19.44 10.53 -5.90
C ASN A 397 18.09 11.09 -6.41
N ILE A 398 17.41 11.98 -5.67
CA ILE A 398 16.05 12.45 -6.03
C ILE A 398 16.00 13.86 -6.61
N GLY A 399 17.14 14.56 -6.66
CA GLY A 399 17.19 15.97 -7.08
C GLY A 399 16.66 16.25 -8.48
N ASP A 400 16.63 15.26 -9.37
CA ASP A 400 16.11 15.39 -10.72
C ASP A 400 14.57 15.33 -10.79
N THR A 401 13.91 14.72 -9.81
CA THR A 401 12.46 14.49 -9.84
C THR A 401 11.67 15.33 -8.84
N VAL A 402 12.27 15.72 -7.71
CA VAL A 402 11.64 16.58 -6.70
C VAL A 402 12.57 17.69 -6.21
N SER A 403 11.98 18.78 -5.73
CA SER A 403 12.64 19.76 -4.87
C SER A 403 12.27 19.47 -3.43
N ILE A 404 13.25 19.37 -2.54
CA ILE A 404 13.01 19.23 -1.09
C ILE A 404 12.72 20.61 -0.53
N ASP A 405 11.51 20.80 0.03
CA ASP A 405 11.08 22.08 0.59
C ASP A 405 11.47 22.19 2.07
N THR A 406 11.30 21.10 2.82
CA THR A 406 11.70 21.01 4.23
C THR A 406 11.78 19.55 4.67
N ILE A 407 12.51 19.33 5.76
CA ILE A 407 12.55 18.04 6.46
C ILE A 407 11.71 18.18 7.73
N ILE A 408 10.75 17.28 7.92
CA ILE A 408 9.98 17.20 9.15
C ILE A 408 10.47 16.00 9.96
N ARG A 409 10.65 16.19 11.29
CA ARG A 409 11.20 15.18 12.19
C ARG A 409 10.19 14.77 13.23
N PRO A 410 10.07 13.46 13.52
CA PRO A 410 9.13 12.96 14.50
C PRO A 410 9.42 13.53 15.90
N ILE A 411 8.35 13.98 16.56
CA ILE A 411 8.30 14.28 17.99
C ILE A 411 7.43 13.28 18.73
N PHE A 412 6.57 12.58 17.96
CA PHE A 412 5.69 11.52 18.43
C PHE A 412 5.49 10.49 17.32
N ASN A 413 5.55 9.18 17.66
CA ASN A 413 5.26 8.10 16.73
C ASN A 413 4.34 7.05 17.36
N PHE A 414 3.35 6.60 16.59
CA PHE A 414 2.44 5.51 16.93
C PHE A 414 2.44 4.47 15.81
N LYS A 415 2.78 3.23 16.16
CA LYS A 415 2.59 2.05 15.31
C LYS A 415 1.71 1.03 16.04
N ALA A 416 1.00 0.21 15.29
CA ALA A 416 0.24 -0.89 15.89
C ALA A 416 1.21 -1.91 16.48
N SER A 417 1.09 -2.17 17.77
CA SER A 417 1.53 -3.43 18.36
C SER A 417 0.57 -4.54 17.94
N LYS A 418 1.07 -5.70 17.59
CA LYS A 418 0.25 -6.85 17.16
C LYS A 418 -0.82 -7.22 18.18
#